data_421531f7ad67b13e634ab19ec9a397db
#
_entry.id   421531f7ad67b13e634ab19ec9a397db
#
_cell.length_a   1.000
_cell.length_b   1.000
_cell.length_c   1.000
_cell.angle_alpha   90.00
_cell.angle_beta   90.00
_cell.angle_gamma   90.00
#
_symmetry.space_group_name_H-M   'P 1'
#
loop_
_entity.id
_entity.type
_entity.pdbx_description
1 polymer ?
#
loop_
_entity_poly.entity_id
_entity_poly.type
_entity_poly.pdbx_seq_one_letter_code
_entity_poly.pdbx_strand_id
1 'polypeptide(L)'
;SAASDVYKRQQLKEARKKDRKQMLFLLITPKTTQLPSPESYTLSVTSQRIEIRATSGAGLFYGMQTLLQLMQPASTGSYSVPSVEIEDTPRFAYRGLMLDVSRHFSTKEFIKKQIDALAYYKINRLHLHLTDAAGWRLEIKKYPLLTDFAAWRTDPTWKKWWNGGRKYLRYDEPGASGGYYTQDDIREILEYGRQHYITVIPEIEMPSHSEEVLAAYPQLSCSGEPYKNSDFCVGNEETFTFLENVLTEVMELFPSEYIHVGGDEAGKSAWKTCPKCQKRMKDEHLANVDELQSYLIHRIEKFLNNHGRRLLGWDEILQGGIAPNATVMSWRGEEGGIAAVTSGHHAIMTPGAYCYLDSYQDAPYSCLLYTSPSPRDCS
;
A
#
# COMPACT_ATOMS: atom_id res chain seq x y z
N SER A 1 -23.98 8.62 -4.05
CA SER A 1 -24.68 8.47 -5.34
C SER A 1 -23.74 8.03 -6.45
N ALA A 2 -22.49 8.50 -6.51
CA ALA A 2 -21.53 8.14 -7.56
C ALA A 2 -21.24 6.62 -7.65
N ALA A 3 -21.19 5.91 -6.52
CA ALA A 3 -20.91 4.47 -6.52
C ALA A 3 -22.00 3.61 -7.17
N SER A 4 -23.27 4.05 -7.12
CA SER A 4 -24.38 3.31 -7.76
C SER A 4 -24.40 3.47 -9.28
N ASP A 5 -23.91 4.58 -9.79
CA ASP A 5 -23.95 4.90 -11.22
C ASP A 5 -22.91 4.11 -12.02
N VAL A 6 -21.78 3.77 -11.41
CA VAL A 6 -20.67 3.05 -12.06
C VAL A 6 -21.03 1.58 -12.33
N TYR A 7 -21.71 0.93 -11.40
CA TYR A 7 -21.95 -0.53 -11.51
C TYR A 7 -23.25 -0.95 -12.17
N LYS A 8 -24.29 -0.15 -12.11
CA LYS A 8 -25.63 -0.59 -12.57
C LYS A 8 -26.35 0.37 -13.53
N ARG A 9 -25.72 1.45 -13.99
CA ARG A 9 -26.25 2.42 -14.97
C ARG A 9 -27.67 2.92 -14.70
N GLN A 10 -28.11 2.93 -13.43
CA GLN A 10 -29.40 3.52 -13.04
C GLN A 10 -29.15 4.87 -12.38
N GLN A 11 -29.74 5.92 -12.92
CA GLN A 11 -29.74 7.24 -12.29
C GLN A 11 -30.72 7.24 -11.10
N LEU A 12 -30.17 7.30 -9.87
CA LEU A 12 -30.96 7.58 -8.69
C LEU A 12 -31.26 9.09 -8.65
N LYS A 13 -32.53 9.46 -8.73
CA LYS A 13 -32.94 10.85 -8.54
C LYS A 13 -33.00 11.19 -7.06
N GLU A 14 -32.32 12.27 -6.66
CA GLU A 14 -32.39 12.79 -5.31
C GLU A 14 -33.83 13.25 -5.02
N ALA A 15 -34.51 12.60 -4.07
CA ALA A 15 -35.85 12.94 -3.65
C ALA A 15 -35.83 13.85 -2.42
N ARG A 16 -36.29 15.09 -2.58
CA ARG A 16 -36.38 16.08 -1.48
C ARG A 16 -37.66 16.00 -0.63
N LYS A 17 -38.65 15.17 -0.99
CA LYS A 17 -39.92 14.98 -0.27
C LYS A 17 -40.32 13.51 -0.26
N LYS A 18 -40.95 13.10 0.85
CA LYS A 18 -41.53 11.77 1.05
C LYS A 18 -42.60 11.43 0.01
N ASP A 19 -42.21 10.86 -1.11
CA ASP A 19 -43.12 10.16 -1.99
C ASP A 19 -43.30 8.71 -1.47
N ARG A 20 -44.52 8.24 -1.42
CA ARG A 20 -44.95 7.06 -0.66
C ARG A 20 -44.72 5.71 -1.34
N LYS A 21 -43.96 5.63 -2.44
CA LYS A 21 -43.73 4.38 -3.17
C LYS A 21 -42.25 4.13 -3.40
N GLN A 22 -41.74 3.05 -2.81
CA GLN A 22 -40.39 2.49 -3.01
C GLN A 22 -39.26 3.52 -2.83
N MET A 23 -38.83 3.80 -1.59
CA MET A 23 -37.80 4.79 -1.28
C MET A 23 -36.60 4.17 -0.63
N LEU A 24 -35.39 4.64 -1.03
CA LEU A 24 -34.14 4.41 -0.34
C LEU A 24 -33.85 5.58 0.62
N PHE A 25 -33.71 5.28 1.90
CA PHE A 25 -33.30 6.24 2.93
C PHE A 25 -31.88 5.96 3.37
N LEU A 26 -31.03 6.99 3.29
CA LEU A 26 -29.70 6.99 3.89
C LEU A 26 -29.73 7.93 5.09
N LEU A 27 -29.56 7.38 6.30
CA LEU A 27 -29.72 8.10 7.55
C LEU A 27 -28.42 8.10 8.35
N ILE A 28 -27.84 9.29 8.55
CA ILE A 28 -26.80 9.46 9.56
C ILE A 28 -27.51 9.72 10.90
N THR A 29 -27.31 8.78 11.84
CA THR A 29 -27.87 8.88 13.19
C THR A 29 -26.86 9.56 14.14
N PRO A 30 -27.32 10.24 15.21
CA PRO A 30 -26.44 10.82 16.21
C PRO A 30 -25.49 9.77 16.83
N LYS A 31 -24.32 10.21 17.28
CA LYS A 31 -23.32 9.35 17.97
C LYS A 31 -23.86 8.64 19.24
N THR A 32 -25.00 9.04 19.74
CA THR A 32 -25.72 8.40 20.85
C THR A 32 -26.34 7.04 20.46
N THR A 33 -26.44 6.74 19.15
CA THR A 33 -26.86 5.43 18.67
C THR A 33 -25.67 4.46 18.85
N GLN A 34 -25.90 3.35 19.57
CA GLN A 34 -24.85 2.36 19.94
C GLN A 34 -24.45 1.52 18.73
N LEU A 35 -23.75 2.12 17.76
CA LEU A 35 -23.03 1.37 16.75
C LEU A 35 -21.56 1.29 17.14
N PRO A 36 -20.97 0.07 17.19
CA PRO A 36 -19.63 -0.16 17.79
C PRO A 36 -18.47 0.52 17.03
N SER A 37 -18.66 0.84 15.76
CA SER A 37 -17.63 1.42 14.90
C SER A 37 -18.21 2.51 13.98
N PRO A 38 -17.44 3.52 13.57
CA PRO A 38 -17.84 4.46 12.51
C PRO A 38 -18.19 3.78 11.18
N GLU A 39 -17.70 2.58 10.96
CA GLU A 39 -17.97 1.78 9.75
C GLU A 39 -19.16 0.84 9.90
N SER A 40 -19.77 0.78 11.10
CA SER A 40 -20.97 -0.04 11.36
C SER A 40 -22.21 0.58 10.71
N TYR A 41 -23.14 -0.28 10.31
CA TYR A 41 -24.43 0.14 9.75
C TYR A 41 -25.52 -0.88 10.05
N THR A 42 -26.78 -0.45 9.91
CA THR A 42 -27.93 -1.33 9.78
C THR A 42 -28.57 -1.14 8.41
N LEU A 43 -29.02 -2.22 7.79
CA LEU A 43 -29.77 -2.22 6.52
C LEU A 43 -31.10 -2.95 6.72
N SER A 44 -32.20 -2.24 6.51
CA SER A 44 -33.55 -2.78 6.54
C SER A 44 -34.18 -2.71 5.15
N VAL A 45 -34.63 -3.83 4.62
CA VAL A 45 -35.33 -3.95 3.35
C VAL A 45 -36.71 -4.55 3.59
N THR A 46 -37.74 -3.78 3.26
CA THR A 46 -39.14 -4.18 3.32
C THR A 46 -39.79 -4.03 1.95
N SER A 47 -41.01 -4.52 1.78
CA SER A 47 -41.80 -4.31 0.53
C SER A 47 -42.07 -2.83 0.22
N GLN A 48 -41.91 -1.93 1.19
CA GLN A 48 -42.26 -0.52 1.07
C GLN A 48 -41.04 0.41 1.02
N ARG A 49 -39.93 0.02 1.69
CA ARG A 49 -38.74 0.91 1.82
C ARG A 49 -37.48 0.11 2.01
N ILE A 50 -36.37 0.74 1.63
CA ILE A 50 -35.00 0.35 1.97
C ILE A 50 -34.44 1.46 2.85
N GLU A 51 -33.85 1.10 3.98
CA GLU A 51 -33.29 2.05 4.93
C GLU A 51 -31.89 1.60 5.37
N ILE A 52 -30.91 2.48 5.23
CA ILE A 52 -29.55 2.27 5.74
C ILE A 52 -29.28 3.33 6.82
N ARG A 53 -28.90 2.91 8.00
CA ARG A 53 -28.53 3.78 9.12
C ARG A 53 -27.08 3.54 9.53
N ALA A 54 -26.35 4.62 9.79
CA ALA A 54 -24.98 4.59 10.26
C ALA A 54 -24.67 5.86 11.06
N THR A 55 -23.55 5.86 11.80
CA THR A 55 -23.06 7.03 12.51
C THR A 55 -22.08 7.89 11.69
N SER A 56 -21.68 7.41 10.51
CA SER A 56 -20.76 8.10 9.61
C SER A 56 -21.09 7.84 8.13
N GLY A 57 -20.46 8.61 7.24
CA GLY A 57 -20.50 8.38 5.81
C GLY A 57 -19.91 7.03 5.39
N ALA A 58 -18.86 6.55 6.08
CA ALA A 58 -18.26 5.24 5.80
C ALA A 58 -19.25 4.10 6.04
N GLY A 59 -19.95 4.12 7.18
CA GLY A 59 -20.98 3.11 7.47
C GLY A 59 -22.11 3.13 6.44
N LEU A 60 -22.59 4.30 6.01
CA LEU A 60 -23.59 4.39 4.92
C LEU A 60 -23.05 3.83 3.62
N PHE A 61 -21.79 4.13 3.27
CA PHE A 61 -21.14 3.62 2.07
C PHE A 61 -21.08 2.08 2.09
N TYR A 62 -20.67 1.47 3.20
CA TYR A 62 -20.61 0.01 3.33
C TYR A 62 -22.00 -0.64 3.34
N GLY A 63 -23.00 0.01 3.92
CA GLY A 63 -24.38 -0.41 3.79
C GLY A 63 -24.88 -0.40 2.35
N MET A 64 -24.49 0.61 1.57
CA MET A 64 -24.75 0.65 0.13
C MET A 64 -24.05 -0.47 -0.64
N GLN A 65 -22.79 -0.81 -0.29
CA GLN A 65 -22.11 -1.94 -0.92
C GLN A 65 -22.84 -3.26 -0.65
N THR A 66 -23.35 -3.46 0.56
CA THR A 66 -24.17 -4.64 0.88
C THR A 66 -25.48 -4.64 0.08
N LEU A 67 -26.17 -3.51 0.02
CA LEU A 67 -27.39 -3.40 -0.80
C LEU A 67 -27.12 -3.74 -2.27
N LEU A 68 -26.02 -3.23 -2.85
CA LEU A 68 -25.63 -3.52 -4.22
C LEU A 68 -25.39 -5.02 -4.46
N GLN A 69 -24.79 -5.71 -3.47
CA GLN A 69 -24.56 -7.16 -3.53
C GLN A 69 -25.85 -7.98 -3.44
N LEU A 70 -26.84 -7.50 -2.70
CA LEU A 70 -28.15 -8.14 -2.58
C LEU A 70 -29.05 -7.95 -3.80
N MET A 71 -28.75 -6.98 -4.66
CA MET A 71 -29.55 -6.68 -5.85
C MET A 71 -29.41 -7.78 -6.90
N GLN A 72 -30.52 -8.42 -7.23
CA GLN A 72 -30.59 -9.44 -8.27
C GLN A 72 -31.30 -8.91 -9.52
N PRO A 73 -30.82 -9.22 -10.73
CA PRO A 73 -31.54 -8.90 -11.94
C PRO A 73 -32.93 -9.57 -11.95
N ALA A 74 -33.96 -8.78 -12.18
CA ALA A 74 -35.32 -9.25 -12.42
C ALA A 74 -35.65 -9.10 -13.91
N SER A 75 -36.75 -9.70 -14.38
CA SER A 75 -37.18 -9.57 -15.78
C SER A 75 -37.36 -8.09 -16.17
N THR A 76 -36.97 -7.73 -17.41
CA THR A 76 -37.23 -6.40 -18.01
C THR A 76 -36.46 -5.21 -17.45
N GLY A 77 -35.16 -5.39 -17.13
CA GLY A 77 -34.28 -4.25 -16.76
C GLY A 77 -34.52 -3.66 -15.37
N SER A 78 -35.29 -4.34 -14.53
CA SER A 78 -35.45 -4.03 -13.11
C SER A 78 -34.56 -4.89 -12.22
N TYR A 79 -34.42 -4.48 -10.95
CA TYR A 79 -33.73 -5.25 -9.93
C TYR A 79 -34.68 -5.56 -8.78
N SER A 80 -34.51 -6.71 -8.18
CA SER A 80 -35.18 -7.10 -6.93
C SER A 80 -34.18 -7.21 -5.79
N VAL A 81 -34.63 -6.91 -4.58
CA VAL A 81 -33.85 -7.06 -3.36
C VAL A 81 -34.71 -7.86 -2.38
N PRO A 82 -34.18 -8.93 -1.76
CA PRO A 82 -34.95 -9.68 -0.76
C PRO A 82 -35.23 -8.80 0.47
N SER A 83 -36.38 -9.04 1.11
CA SER A 83 -36.66 -8.42 2.42
C SER A 83 -35.69 -9.00 3.46
N VAL A 84 -34.96 -8.11 4.14
CA VAL A 84 -33.88 -8.51 5.06
C VAL A 84 -33.62 -7.42 6.11
N GLU A 85 -33.20 -7.83 7.29
CA GLU A 85 -32.62 -6.98 8.32
C GLU A 85 -31.17 -7.40 8.52
N ILE A 86 -30.23 -6.45 8.38
CA ILE A 86 -28.79 -6.67 8.53
C ILE A 86 -28.26 -5.64 9.52
N GLU A 87 -27.47 -6.13 10.48
CA GLU A 87 -26.58 -5.33 11.31
C GLU A 87 -25.15 -5.81 11.06
N ASP A 88 -24.28 -4.90 10.63
CA ASP A 88 -22.92 -5.23 10.24
C ASP A 88 -21.91 -4.30 10.93
N THR A 89 -20.88 -4.92 11.47
CA THR A 89 -19.77 -4.23 12.15
C THR A 89 -18.47 -4.90 11.77
N PRO A 90 -17.46 -4.15 11.28
CA PRO A 90 -16.19 -4.75 10.92
C PRO A 90 -15.48 -5.29 12.17
N ARG A 91 -15.00 -6.54 12.08
CA ARG A 91 -14.20 -7.15 13.14
C ARG A 91 -12.83 -6.49 13.29
N PHE A 92 -12.22 -6.05 12.16
CA PHE A 92 -10.92 -5.41 12.11
C PHE A 92 -11.05 -3.99 11.57
N ALA A 93 -10.43 -3.03 12.24
CA ALA A 93 -10.38 -1.64 11.78
C ALA A 93 -9.46 -1.46 10.56
N TYR A 94 -8.41 -2.27 10.42
CA TYR A 94 -7.52 -2.31 9.27
C TYR A 94 -7.84 -3.53 8.41
N ARG A 95 -8.25 -3.31 7.17
CA ARG A 95 -8.50 -4.33 6.16
C ARG A 95 -7.85 -3.85 4.87
N GLY A 96 -6.72 -4.45 4.51
CA GLY A 96 -5.86 -3.94 3.44
C GLY A 96 -5.59 -4.96 2.34
N LEU A 97 -5.20 -4.43 1.19
CA LEU A 97 -4.57 -5.17 0.10
C LEU A 97 -3.33 -4.38 -0.33
N MET A 98 -2.22 -5.08 -0.55
CA MET A 98 -1.03 -4.52 -1.17
C MET A 98 -1.07 -4.73 -2.68
N LEU A 99 -0.69 -3.70 -3.43
CA LEU A 99 -0.49 -3.77 -4.87
C LEU A 99 0.95 -3.38 -5.18
N ASP A 100 1.71 -4.33 -5.73
CA ASP A 100 3.07 -4.11 -6.19
C ASP A 100 3.05 -3.48 -7.59
N VAL A 101 3.36 -2.21 -7.64
CA VAL A 101 3.47 -1.43 -8.89
C VAL A 101 4.92 -1.20 -9.31
N SER A 102 5.87 -1.64 -8.48
CA SER A 102 7.30 -1.57 -8.79
C SER A 102 7.72 -2.69 -9.73
N ARG A 103 7.48 -3.95 -9.36
CA ARG A 103 7.85 -5.09 -10.22
C ARG A 103 7.07 -5.08 -11.52
N HIS A 104 5.83 -4.56 -11.49
CA HIS A 104 5.01 -4.35 -12.68
C HIS A 104 4.28 -3.01 -12.58
N PHE A 105 4.64 -2.06 -13.44
CA PHE A 105 3.96 -0.76 -13.49
C PHE A 105 2.51 -0.93 -13.95
N SER A 106 1.59 -0.43 -13.18
CA SER A 106 0.15 -0.41 -13.47
C SER A 106 -0.33 1.03 -13.67
N THR A 107 -1.22 1.25 -14.65
CA THR A 107 -1.76 2.60 -14.88
C THR A 107 -2.66 3.06 -13.73
N LYS A 108 -2.86 4.36 -13.59
CA LYS A 108 -3.76 4.91 -12.56
C LYS A 108 -5.21 4.44 -12.74
N GLU A 109 -5.63 4.18 -13.98
CA GLU A 109 -6.95 3.63 -14.29
C GLU A 109 -7.10 2.20 -13.76
N PHE A 110 -6.03 1.40 -13.82
CA PHE A 110 -6.01 0.08 -13.19
C PHE A 110 -6.10 0.18 -11.67
N ILE A 111 -5.35 1.09 -11.04
CA ILE A 111 -5.44 1.33 -9.59
C ILE A 111 -6.86 1.74 -9.18
N LYS A 112 -7.52 2.61 -9.95
CA LYS A 112 -8.93 2.98 -9.68
C LYS A 112 -9.87 1.78 -9.76
N LYS A 113 -9.67 0.86 -10.71
CA LYS A 113 -10.44 -0.40 -10.77
C LYS A 113 -10.20 -1.28 -9.54
N GLN A 114 -8.95 -1.31 -9.03
CA GLN A 114 -8.68 -2.01 -7.78
C GLN A 114 -9.40 -1.35 -6.59
N ILE A 115 -9.41 -0.02 -6.53
CA ILE A 115 -10.17 0.73 -5.50
C ILE A 115 -11.65 0.39 -5.57
N ASP A 116 -12.25 0.30 -6.77
CA ASP A 116 -13.65 -0.12 -6.93
C ASP A 116 -13.89 -1.53 -6.38
N ALA A 117 -13.00 -2.48 -6.70
CA ALA A 117 -13.10 -3.85 -6.20
C ALA A 117 -12.93 -3.91 -4.68
N LEU A 118 -11.95 -3.21 -4.13
CA LEU A 118 -11.72 -3.13 -2.69
C LEU A 118 -12.93 -2.53 -1.96
N ALA A 119 -13.50 -1.45 -2.50
CA ALA A 119 -14.69 -0.82 -1.97
C ALA A 119 -15.89 -1.78 -1.93
N TYR A 120 -16.08 -2.56 -3.00
CA TYR A 120 -17.13 -3.56 -3.09
C TYR A 120 -17.03 -4.62 -1.98
N TYR A 121 -15.79 -5.02 -1.61
CA TYR A 121 -15.51 -5.95 -0.52
C TYR A 121 -15.26 -5.28 0.84
N LYS A 122 -15.52 -3.96 0.97
CA LYS A 122 -15.36 -3.19 2.22
C LYS A 122 -13.93 -3.21 2.77
N ILE A 123 -12.95 -3.34 1.91
CA ILE A 123 -11.53 -3.14 2.22
C ILE A 123 -11.29 -1.63 2.33
N ASN A 124 -10.58 -1.17 3.35
CA ASN A 124 -10.42 0.25 3.65
C ASN A 124 -8.98 0.76 3.56
N ARG A 125 -8.04 -0.10 3.17
CA ARG A 125 -6.63 0.26 2.96
C ARG A 125 -6.12 -0.31 1.64
N LEU A 126 -5.50 0.54 0.84
CA LEU A 126 -4.70 0.14 -0.32
C LEU A 126 -3.24 0.47 -0.02
N HIS A 127 -2.40 -0.53 0.10
CA HIS A 127 -0.96 -0.38 0.26
C HIS A 127 -0.32 -0.40 -1.13
N LEU A 128 0.32 0.69 -1.53
CA LEU A 128 1.05 0.80 -2.80
C LEU A 128 2.54 0.60 -2.56
N HIS A 129 3.08 -0.50 -3.04
CA HIS A 129 4.51 -0.78 -3.08
C HIS A 129 5.11 -0.04 -4.28
N LEU A 130 5.54 1.21 -4.01
CA LEU A 130 5.89 2.19 -5.04
C LEU A 130 7.34 2.09 -5.52
N THR A 131 8.21 1.49 -4.73
CA THR A 131 9.65 1.44 -5.01
C THR A 131 10.22 0.07 -4.70
N ASP A 132 11.05 -0.43 -5.57
CA ASP A 132 11.84 -1.66 -5.43
C ASP A 132 12.84 -1.71 -6.60
N ALA A 133 13.81 -2.59 -6.57
CA ALA A 133 14.82 -2.79 -7.59
C ALA A 133 14.30 -2.77 -9.04
N ALA A 134 13.07 -3.21 -9.26
CA ALA A 134 12.47 -3.26 -10.59
C ALA A 134 12.05 -1.90 -11.15
N GLY A 135 11.95 -0.90 -10.30
CA GLY A 135 11.69 0.47 -10.71
C GLY A 135 11.04 1.35 -9.63
N TRP A 136 11.42 2.59 -9.65
CA TRP A 136 10.85 3.68 -8.85
C TRP A 136 9.57 4.23 -9.51
N ARG A 137 8.46 4.36 -8.77
CA ARG A 137 7.15 4.70 -9.39
C ARG A 137 6.54 6.02 -8.96
N LEU A 138 7.26 6.86 -8.22
CA LEU A 138 6.72 8.12 -7.70
C LEU A 138 7.58 9.32 -8.13
N GLU A 139 6.97 10.34 -8.69
CA GLU A 139 7.66 11.61 -8.97
C GLU A 139 8.11 12.28 -7.66
N ILE A 140 9.42 12.48 -7.52
CA ILE A 140 10.07 13.27 -6.48
C ILE A 140 10.79 14.43 -7.17
N LYS A 141 10.27 15.62 -7.05
CA LYS A 141 10.76 16.80 -7.78
C LYS A 141 12.21 17.14 -7.47
N LYS A 142 12.63 16.88 -6.24
CA LYS A 142 13.99 17.11 -5.80
C LYS A 142 15.00 16.15 -6.43
N TYR A 143 14.55 14.96 -6.86
CA TYR A 143 15.39 13.90 -7.38
C TYR A 143 14.91 13.39 -8.74
N PRO A 144 15.07 14.16 -9.83
CA PRO A 144 14.47 13.83 -11.14
C PRO A 144 14.97 12.51 -11.75
N LEU A 145 16.20 12.06 -11.44
CA LEU A 145 16.70 10.78 -11.95
C LEU A 145 15.89 9.57 -11.43
N LEU A 146 15.10 9.72 -10.37
CA LEU A 146 14.21 8.66 -9.90
C LEU A 146 13.13 8.32 -10.94
N THR A 147 12.67 9.31 -11.71
CA THR A 147 11.69 9.12 -12.78
C THR A 147 12.28 9.13 -14.18
N ASP A 148 13.38 9.85 -14.40
CA ASP A 148 14.03 9.91 -15.71
C ASP A 148 14.84 8.66 -16.04
N PHE A 149 15.28 7.92 -15.00
CA PHE A 149 16.15 6.75 -15.13
C PHE A 149 15.68 5.56 -14.27
N ALA A 150 15.54 5.72 -12.95
CA ALA A 150 15.26 4.62 -12.05
C ALA A 150 13.86 3.98 -12.24
N ALA A 151 12.95 4.65 -12.95
CA ALA A 151 11.63 4.13 -13.30
C ALA A 151 11.63 3.21 -14.54
N TRP A 152 12.75 3.08 -15.25
CA TRP A 152 12.83 2.46 -16.57
C TRP A 152 13.91 1.38 -16.62
N ARG A 153 13.57 0.23 -17.17
CA ARG A 153 14.45 -0.93 -17.24
C ARG A 153 14.54 -1.48 -18.66
N THR A 154 15.57 -2.31 -18.92
CA THR A 154 15.86 -2.86 -20.24
C THR A 154 14.82 -3.88 -20.75
N ASP A 155 14.09 -4.54 -19.85
CA ASP A 155 13.14 -5.58 -20.22
C ASP A 155 11.76 -5.35 -19.62
N PRO A 156 10.67 -5.57 -20.38
CA PRO A 156 9.31 -5.35 -19.89
C PRO A 156 8.89 -6.36 -18.83
N THR A 157 9.44 -7.58 -18.86
CA THR A 157 9.10 -8.60 -17.87
C THR A 157 10.15 -8.68 -16.76
N TRP A 158 9.68 -8.82 -15.52
CA TRP A 158 10.53 -8.97 -14.34
C TRP A 158 11.60 -10.07 -14.54
N LYS A 159 11.21 -11.27 -14.94
CA LYS A 159 12.10 -12.43 -15.07
C LYS A 159 13.24 -12.19 -16.07
N LYS A 160 12.95 -11.59 -17.22
CA LYS A 160 13.98 -11.28 -18.22
C LYS A 160 14.95 -10.21 -17.70
N TRP A 161 14.41 -9.14 -17.10
CA TRP A 161 15.23 -8.09 -16.51
C TRP A 161 16.11 -8.63 -15.39
N TRP A 162 15.55 -9.42 -14.47
CA TRP A 162 16.28 -10.01 -13.35
C TRP A 162 17.45 -10.88 -13.82
N ASN A 163 17.21 -11.76 -14.80
CA ASN A 163 18.21 -12.63 -15.39
C ASN A 163 19.11 -11.94 -16.43
N GLY A 164 18.69 -10.79 -16.96
CA GLY A 164 19.39 -10.02 -18.01
C GLY A 164 20.41 -9.00 -17.49
N GLY A 165 20.75 -9.04 -16.20
CA GLY A 165 21.77 -8.17 -15.61
C GLY A 165 21.23 -6.90 -14.95
N ARG A 166 19.92 -6.78 -14.79
CA ARG A 166 19.23 -5.72 -13.99
C ARG A 166 19.63 -4.30 -14.37
N LYS A 167 19.64 -3.97 -15.67
CA LYS A 167 20.02 -2.65 -16.15
C LYS A 167 18.83 -1.72 -16.27
N TYR A 168 19.09 -0.43 -16.05
CA TYR A 168 18.14 0.67 -16.23
C TYR A 168 18.51 1.49 -17.45
N LEU A 169 17.53 2.19 -18.01
CA LEU A 169 17.64 3.06 -19.15
C LEU A 169 17.04 4.42 -18.80
N ARG A 170 17.39 5.45 -19.54
CA ARG A 170 16.63 6.68 -19.50
C ARG A 170 15.29 6.49 -20.20
N TYR A 171 14.30 7.26 -19.78
CA TYR A 171 12.92 7.19 -20.32
C TYR A 171 12.83 7.32 -21.84
N ASP A 172 13.76 8.03 -22.46
CA ASP A 172 13.83 8.32 -23.89
C ASP A 172 14.75 7.35 -24.67
N GLU A 173 15.40 6.40 -24.01
CA GLU A 173 16.25 5.42 -24.66
C GLU A 173 15.43 4.29 -25.31
N PRO A 174 15.84 3.84 -26.53
CA PRO A 174 15.17 2.72 -27.19
C PRO A 174 15.15 1.45 -26.31
N GLY A 175 13.98 0.87 -26.13
CA GLY A 175 13.80 -0.35 -25.33
C GLY A 175 13.52 -0.09 -23.85
N ALA A 176 13.47 1.17 -23.41
CA ALA A 176 13.07 1.50 -22.05
C ALA A 176 11.65 1.04 -21.77
N SER A 177 11.47 0.28 -20.69
CA SER A 177 10.20 -0.25 -20.23
C SER A 177 9.98 0.10 -18.77
N GLY A 178 8.84 0.71 -18.46
CA GLY A 178 8.54 1.15 -17.11
C GLY A 178 7.42 2.18 -17.09
N GLY A 179 7.48 3.06 -16.11
CA GLY A 179 6.52 4.14 -15.90
C GLY A 179 6.58 4.61 -14.46
N TYR A 180 5.94 5.72 -14.21
CA TYR A 180 5.80 6.29 -12.88
C TYR A 180 4.51 7.11 -12.79
N TYR A 181 4.12 7.47 -11.58
CA TYR A 181 3.03 8.37 -11.30
C TYR A 181 3.57 9.77 -11.05
N THR A 182 3.04 10.74 -11.76
CA THR A 182 3.24 12.15 -11.41
C THR A 182 2.57 12.45 -10.07
N GLN A 183 2.98 13.53 -9.42
CA GLN A 183 2.30 13.95 -8.19
C GLN A 183 0.80 14.23 -8.43
N ASP A 184 0.42 14.67 -9.63
CA ASP A 184 -0.98 14.88 -9.99
C ASP A 184 -1.73 13.56 -10.18
N ASP A 185 -1.12 12.53 -10.76
CA ASP A 185 -1.69 11.18 -10.82
C ASP A 185 -1.94 10.62 -9.42
N ILE A 186 -1.00 10.81 -8.50
CA ILE A 186 -1.17 10.40 -7.10
C ILE A 186 -2.32 11.16 -6.44
N ARG A 187 -2.43 12.49 -6.61
CA ARG A 187 -3.55 13.26 -6.06
C ARG A 187 -4.89 12.75 -6.57
N GLU A 188 -4.96 12.37 -7.85
CA GLU A 188 -6.16 11.80 -8.46
C GLU A 188 -6.51 10.43 -7.86
N ILE A 189 -5.54 9.55 -7.67
CA ILE A 189 -5.71 8.24 -7.01
C ILE A 189 -6.18 8.43 -5.56
N LEU A 190 -5.55 9.32 -4.82
CA LEU A 190 -5.88 9.60 -3.42
C LEU A 190 -7.30 10.14 -3.25
N GLU A 191 -7.72 11.08 -4.11
CA GLU A 191 -9.08 11.62 -4.09
C GLU A 191 -10.10 10.54 -4.46
N TYR A 192 -9.79 9.69 -5.44
CA TYR A 192 -10.65 8.57 -5.81
C TYR A 192 -10.79 7.57 -4.64
N GLY A 193 -9.68 7.23 -3.98
CA GLY A 193 -9.68 6.40 -2.77
C GLY A 193 -10.51 7.02 -1.64
N ARG A 194 -10.34 8.33 -1.38
CA ARG A 194 -11.10 9.07 -0.37
C ARG A 194 -12.62 8.99 -0.60
N GLN A 195 -13.07 9.12 -1.85
CA GLN A 195 -14.47 8.99 -2.23
C GLN A 195 -15.03 7.59 -1.99
N HIS A 196 -14.16 6.56 -1.95
CA HIS A 196 -14.51 5.17 -1.69
C HIS A 196 -14.18 4.72 -0.25
N TYR A 197 -13.85 5.66 0.65
CA TYR A 197 -13.43 5.38 2.03
C TYR A 197 -12.21 4.45 2.13
N ILE A 198 -11.31 4.52 1.15
CA ILE A 198 -10.05 3.80 1.11
C ILE A 198 -8.90 4.77 1.34
N THR A 199 -8.08 4.49 2.36
CA THR A 199 -6.80 5.19 2.58
C THR A 199 -5.70 4.48 1.80
N VAL A 200 -4.96 5.24 0.99
CA VAL A 200 -3.80 4.73 0.25
C VAL A 200 -2.56 4.95 1.11
N ILE A 201 -1.83 3.87 1.39
CA ILE A 201 -0.59 3.86 2.19
C ILE A 201 0.59 3.70 1.22
N PRO A 202 1.53 4.66 1.15
CA PRO A 202 2.72 4.54 0.33
C PRO A 202 3.77 3.69 1.01
N GLU A 203 4.50 2.89 0.23
CA GLU A 203 5.73 2.23 0.63
C GLU A 203 6.91 2.79 -0.15
N ILE A 204 7.96 3.18 0.59
CA ILE A 204 9.25 3.61 0.08
C ILE A 204 10.31 2.74 0.73
N GLU A 205 10.93 1.89 -0.05
CA GLU A 205 11.88 0.89 0.41
C GLU A 205 13.17 1.49 0.95
N MET A 206 13.57 0.99 2.11
CA MET A 206 14.85 1.23 2.77
C MET A 206 15.07 0.18 3.87
N PRO A 207 16.31 -0.28 4.10
CA PRO A 207 17.55 0.09 3.41
C PRO A 207 17.80 -0.69 2.13
N SER A 208 17.11 -1.80 1.88
CA SER A 208 17.28 -2.71 0.74
C SER A 208 16.29 -2.41 -0.39
N HIS A 209 16.26 -3.30 -1.39
CA HIS A 209 15.40 -3.16 -2.58
C HIS A 209 15.55 -1.82 -3.32
N SER A 210 16.77 -1.21 -3.22
CA SER A 210 17.05 0.15 -3.66
C SER A 210 18.05 0.22 -4.83
N GLU A 211 18.22 -0.87 -5.57
CA GLU A 211 19.16 -0.94 -6.70
C GLU A 211 18.90 0.12 -7.75
N GLU A 212 17.63 0.46 -7.99
CA GLU A 212 17.22 1.48 -8.96
C GLU A 212 17.67 2.88 -8.52
N VAL A 213 17.55 3.16 -7.22
CA VAL A 213 18.03 4.43 -6.62
C VAL A 213 19.53 4.47 -6.66
N LEU A 214 20.20 3.38 -6.27
CA LEU A 214 21.65 3.31 -6.19
C LEU A 214 22.33 3.27 -7.57
N ALA A 215 21.59 2.90 -8.61
CA ALA A 215 22.06 3.06 -9.99
C ALA A 215 21.97 4.51 -10.46
N ALA A 216 20.95 5.27 -10.01
CA ALA A 216 20.77 6.68 -10.31
C ALA A 216 21.64 7.61 -9.45
N TYR A 217 21.83 7.27 -8.18
CA TYR A 217 22.55 8.03 -7.15
C TYR A 217 23.57 7.14 -6.42
N PRO A 218 24.63 6.69 -7.10
CA PRO A 218 25.56 5.68 -6.57
C PRO A 218 26.29 6.10 -5.31
N GLN A 219 26.47 7.42 -5.07
CA GLN A 219 27.08 7.95 -3.86
C GLN A 219 26.33 7.59 -2.56
N LEU A 220 25.08 7.16 -2.65
CA LEU A 220 24.26 6.69 -1.52
C LEU A 220 24.57 5.24 -1.13
N SER A 221 25.37 4.51 -1.95
CA SER A 221 25.79 3.15 -1.69
C SER A 221 27.13 3.10 -0.93
N CYS A 222 27.45 1.94 -0.38
CA CYS A 222 28.74 1.72 0.29
C CYS A 222 29.93 1.76 -0.67
N SER A 223 29.75 1.31 -1.91
CA SER A 223 30.80 1.32 -2.93
C SER A 223 30.99 2.68 -3.61
N GLY A 224 29.93 3.50 -3.66
CA GLY A 224 29.91 4.72 -4.50
C GLY A 224 29.80 4.43 -6.00
N GLU A 225 29.57 3.16 -6.39
CA GLU A 225 29.48 2.72 -7.78
C GLU A 225 28.09 2.16 -8.08
N PRO A 226 27.53 2.42 -9.29
CA PRO A 226 26.25 1.88 -9.69
C PRO A 226 26.32 0.34 -9.84
N TYR A 227 25.21 -0.35 -9.59
CA TYR A 227 25.05 -1.81 -9.74
C TYR A 227 25.93 -2.68 -8.82
N LYS A 228 26.51 -2.13 -7.77
CA LYS A 228 27.38 -2.88 -6.82
C LYS A 228 26.68 -3.23 -5.52
N ASN A 229 25.68 -2.47 -5.13
CA ASN A 229 24.96 -2.66 -3.87
C ASN A 229 23.45 -2.60 -4.10
N SER A 230 22.70 -3.31 -3.25
CA SER A 230 21.24 -3.26 -3.15
C SER A 230 20.77 -2.41 -1.97
N ASP A 231 21.67 -2.21 -0.99
CA ASP A 231 21.36 -1.54 0.27
C ASP A 231 21.98 -0.15 0.30
N PHE A 232 21.24 0.81 0.84
CA PHE A 232 21.79 2.13 1.17
C PHE A 232 22.97 2.03 2.15
N CYS A 233 23.91 2.96 2.05
CA CYS A 233 25.00 3.11 3.01
C CYS A 233 24.50 3.81 4.28
N VAL A 234 24.20 3.08 5.33
CA VAL A 234 23.73 3.63 6.62
C VAL A 234 24.79 4.47 7.35
N GLY A 235 26.07 4.29 7.02
CA GLY A 235 27.14 5.14 7.51
C GLY A 235 27.23 6.52 6.87
N ASN A 236 26.50 6.76 5.77
CA ASN A 236 26.56 8.00 5.01
C ASN A 236 25.42 8.95 5.39
N GLU A 237 25.72 10.16 5.86
CA GLU A 237 24.68 11.17 6.19
C GLU A 237 23.88 11.62 4.96
N GLU A 238 24.47 11.59 3.78
CA GLU A 238 23.79 11.92 2.54
C GLU A 238 22.62 10.97 2.26
N THR A 239 22.72 9.71 2.70
CA THR A 239 21.62 8.73 2.65
C THR A 239 20.40 9.23 3.45
N PHE A 240 20.62 9.70 4.66
CA PHE A 240 19.53 10.23 5.49
C PHE A 240 18.94 11.50 4.91
N THR A 241 19.80 12.41 4.42
CA THR A 241 19.34 13.61 3.72
C THR A 241 18.46 13.28 2.50
N PHE A 242 18.85 12.28 1.73
CA PHE A 242 18.08 11.79 0.60
C PHE A 242 16.73 11.23 1.05
N LEU A 243 16.72 10.29 1.98
CA LEU A 243 15.51 9.63 2.49
C LEU A 243 14.54 10.63 3.14
N GLU A 244 15.04 11.54 3.96
CA GLU A 244 14.23 12.58 4.61
C GLU A 244 13.61 13.54 3.59
N ASN A 245 14.32 13.90 2.52
CA ASN A 245 13.78 14.72 1.44
C ASN A 245 12.70 13.99 0.64
N VAL A 246 12.91 12.71 0.32
CA VAL A 246 11.91 11.86 -0.35
C VAL A 246 10.66 11.75 0.51
N LEU A 247 10.82 11.39 1.79
CA LEU A 247 9.71 11.24 2.73
C LEU A 247 8.96 12.56 2.95
N THR A 248 9.63 13.71 2.87
CA THR A 248 8.96 15.01 2.95
C THR A 248 7.96 15.18 1.81
N GLU A 249 8.37 14.96 0.55
CA GLU A 249 7.44 15.04 -0.59
C GLU A 249 6.34 13.97 -0.53
N VAL A 250 6.67 12.76 -0.06
CA VAL A 250 5.68 11.70 0.17
C VAL A 250 4.62 12.13 1.19
N MET A 251 5.03 12.70 2.33
CA MET A 251 4.09 13.16 3.37
C MET A 251 3.25 14.36 2.95
N GLU A 252 3.75 15.21 2.05
CA GLU A 252 2.98 16.31 1.46
C GLU A 252 1.88 15.80 0.52
N LEU A 253 2.11 14.67 -0.15
CA LEU A 253 1.16 14.06 -1.06
C LEU A 253 0.14 13.16 -0.34
N PHE A 254 0.64 12.23 0.47
CA PHE A 254 -0.17 11.17 1.08
C PHE A 254 -0.70 11.59 2.46
N PRO A 255 -2.03 11.67 2.64
CA PRO A 255 -2.62 12.00 3.94
C PRO A 255 -2.63 10.83 4.93
N SER A 256 -2.11 9.68 4.54
CA SER A 256 -2.06 8.47 5.36
C SER A 256 -1.34 8.71 6.69
N GLU A 257 -1.91 8.21 7.79
CA GLU A 257 -1.24 8.18 9.09
C GLU A 257 0.05 7.36 9.03
N TYR A 258 0.01 6.25 8.28
CA TYR A 258 1.15 5.36 8.10
C TYR A 258 1.93 5.68 6.83
N ILE A 259 3.27 5.65 6.97
CA ILE A 259 4.22 5.56 5.86
C ILE A 259 4.96 4.23 6.03
N HIS A 260 4.88 3.37 5.02
CA HIS A 260 5.60 2.11 5.02
C HIS A 260 7.01 2.33 4.48
N VAL A 261 8.01 1.80 5.18
CA VAL A 261 9.43 2.04 4.87
C VAL A 261 10.15 0.77 4.41
N GLY A 262 9.41 -0.31 4.14
CA GLY A 262 9.99 -1.61 3.82
C GLY A 262 10.71 -2.22 5.04
N GLY A 263 12.01 -2.30 4.96
CA GLY A 263 12.86 -2.82 6.04
C GLY A 263 13.28 -4.26 5.85
N ASP A 264 12.78 -4.90 4.80
CA ASP A 264 12.96 -6.32 4.50
C ASP A 264 14.22 -6.63 3.70
N GLU A 265 14.63 -7.87 3.80
CA GLU A 265 15.65 -8.54 3.00
C GLU A 265 17.00 -7.80 2.84
N ALA A 266 17.36 -6.91 3.77
CA ALA A 266 18.63 -6.20 3.73
C ALA A 266 19.82 -7.19 3.77
N GLY A 267 20.66 -7.14 2.73
CA GLY A 267 21.80 -8.05 2.60
C GLY A 267 22.93 -7.78 3.58
N LYS A 268 23.10 -6.53 4.00
CA LYS A 268 24.04 -6.04 5.06
C LYS A 268 25.52 -6.41 4.87
N SER A 269 25.85 -7.18 3.82
CA SER A 269 27.23 -7.65 3.62
C SER A 269 28.21 -6.50 3.38
N ALA A 270 27.81 -5.49 2.62
CA ALA A 270 28.62 -4.32 2.34
C ALA A 270 28.88 -3.48 3.61
N TRP A 271 27.96 -3.43 4.56
CA TRP A 271 28.10 -2.66 5.80
C TRP A 271 29.23 -3.21 6.69
N LYS A 272 29.48 -4.52 6.63
CA LYS A 272 30.54 -5.18 7.44
C LYS A 272 31.94 -4.69 7.07
N THR A 273 32.16 -4.20 5.88
CA THR A 273 33.47 -3.76 5.38
C THR A 273 33.51 -2.28 5.00
N CYS A 274 32.36 -1.60 4.90
CA CYS A 274 32.28 -0.19 4.57
C CYS A 274 32.86 0.69 5.70
N PRO A 275 33.90 1.51 5.45
CA PRO A 275 34.48 2.36 6.48
C PRO A 275 33.49 3.33 7.12
N LYS A 276 32.53 3.88 6.33
CA LYS A 276 31.48 4.79 6.83
C LYS A 276 30.53 4.05 7.78
N CYS A 277 30.07 2.84 7.41
CA CYS A 277 29.20 2.03 8.26
C CYS A 277 29.90 1.58 9.54
N GLN A 278 31.17 1.14 9.45
CA GLN A 278 31.94 0.75 10.62
C GLN A 278 32.22 1.93 11.57
N LYS A 279 32.47 3.11 10.99
CA LYS A 279 32.58 4.33 11.79
C LYS A 279 31.29 4.65 12.52
N ARG A 280 30.15 4.61 11.82
CA ARG A 280 28.80 4.82 12.41
C ARG A 280 28.55 3.84 13.56
N MET A 281 28.80 2.56 13.32
CA MET A 281 28.63 1.54 14.37
C MET A 281 29.47 1.83 15.62
N LYS A 282 30.70 2.27 15.42
CA LYS A 282 31.61 2.64 16.55
C LYS A 282 31.07 3.88 17.26
N ASP A 283 30.72 4.93 16.54
CA ASP A 283 30.30 6.21 17.11
C ASP A 283 28.99 6.08 17.89
N GLU A 284 28.07 5.25 17.40
CA GLU A 284 26.73 5.01 17.99
C GLU A 284 26.71 3.77 18.93
N HIS A 285 27.88 3.16 19.19
CA HIS A 285 28.03 1.97 20.07
C HIS A 285 27.17 0.77 19.62
N LEU A 286 27.00 0.55 18.32
CA LEU A 286 26.23 -0.56 17.75
C LEU A 286 27.11 -1.82 17.67
N ALA A 287 26.58 -2.95 18.17
CA ALA A 287 27.36 -4.19 18.28
C ALA A 287 27.49 -4.95 16.95
N ASN A 288 26.50 -4.80 16.05
CA ASN A 288 26.42 -5.55 14.81
C ASN A 288 25.60 -4.81 13.73
N VAL A 289 25.54 -5.39 12.52
CA VAL A 289 24.84 -4.79 11.38
C VAL A 289 23.31 -4.82 11.51
N ASP A 290 22.75 -5.65 12.36
CA ASP A 290 21.31 -5.65 12.64
C ASP A 290 20.96 -4.42 13.50
N GLU A 291 21.80 -4.06 14.45
CA GLU A 291 21.66 -2.81 15.20
C GLU A 291 21.90 -1.58 14.32
N LEU A 292 22.74 -1.69 13.27
CA LEU A 292 22.91 -0.63 12.30
C LEU A 292 21.64 -0.43 11.45
N GLN A 293 20.95 -1.50 11.08
CA GLN A 293 19.62 -1.40 10.45
C GLN A 293 18.61 -0.77 11.42
N SER A 294 18.57 -1.24 12.65
CA SER A 294 17.72 -0.66 13.69
C SER A 294 17.97 0.83 13.88
N TYR A 295 19.24 1.28 13.88
CA TYR A 295 19.60 2.70 13.92
C TYR A 295 18.95 3.49 12.78
N LEU A 296 19.00 2.96 11.54
CA LEU A 296 18.32 3.62 10.40
C LEU A 296 16.82 3.73 10.67
N ILE A 297 16.18 2.64 11.04
CA ILE A 297 14.73 2.60 11.28
C ILE A 297 14.31 3.57 12.40
N HIS A 298 15.06 3.61 13.51
CA HIS A 298 14.82 4.56 14.61
C HIS A 298 14.94 6.01 14.17
N ARG A 299 15.94 6.32 13.34
CA ARG A 299 16.14 7.70 12.86
C ARG A 299 15.02 8.12 11.91
N ILE A 300 14.60 7.24 11.01
CA ILE A 300 13.49 7.49 10.09
C ILE A 300 12.15 7.56 10.86
N GLU A 301 11.92 6.68 11.82
CA GLU A 301 10.73 6.76 12.67
C GLU A 301 10.63 8.10 13.40
N LYS A 302 11.74 8.54 14.02
CA LYS A 302 11.79 9.86 14.68
C LYS A 302 11.46 10.99 13.73
N PHE A 303 11.97 10.92 12.49
CA PHE A 303 11.66 11.89 11.45
C PHE A 303 10.17 11.89 11.11
N LEU A 304 9.57 10.73 10.85
CA LEU A 304 8.13 10.60 10.56
C LEU A 304 7.26 11.06 11.72
N ASN A 305 7.60 10.68 12.96
CA ASN A 305 6.85 11.06 14.15
C ASN A 305 6.86 12.58 14.39
N ASN A 306 7.98 13.25 14.11
CA ASN A 306 8.07 14.71 14.18
C ASN A 306 7.16 15.42 13.16
N HIS A 307 6.75 14.72 12.10
CA HIS A 307 5.80 15.19 11.09
C HIS A 307 4.38 14.63 11.28
N GLY A 308 4.09 14.05 12.45
CA GLY A 308 2.77 13.50 12.77
C GLY A 308 2.40 12.23 12.01
N ARG A 309 3.41 11.48 11.51
CA ARG A 309 3.23 10.20 10.82
C ARG A 309 3.75 9.04 11.66
N ARG A 310 3.28 7.85 11.37
CA ARG A 310 3.69 6.61 12.03
C ARG A 310 4.44 5.73 11.04
N LEU A 311 5.54 5.14 11.49
CA LEU A 311 6.30 4.18 10.71
C LEU A 311 5.57 2.83 10.68
N LEU A 312 5.45 2.27 9.50
CA LEU A 312 5.06 0.88 9.25
C LEU A 312 6.21 0.21 8.50
N GLY A 313 6.55 -1.03 8.83
CA GLY A 313 7.59 -1.78 8.13
C GLY A 313 7.40 -3.28 8.25
N TRP A 314 8.06 -4.02 7.38
CA TRP A 314 8.06 -5.47 7.41
C TRP A 314 8.71 -6.00 8.70
N ASP A 315 8.44 -7.24 9.06
CA ASP A 315 8.82 -7.77 10.38
C ASP A 315 10.33 -7.86 10.64
N GLU A 316 11.20 -7.62 9.63
CA GLU A 316 12.64 -7.47 9.81
C GLU A 316 13.05 -6.20 10.56
N ILE A 317 12.16 -5.19 10.69
CA ILE A 317 12.42 -4.03 11.55
C ILE A 317 12.51 -4.37 13.04
N LEU A 318 12.13 -5.60 13.42
CA LEU A 318 12.36 -6.14 14.77
C LEU A 318 13.83 -6.44 15.05
N GLN A 319 14.63 -6.69 14.00
CA GLN A 319 16.04 -7.07 14.13
C GLN A 319 16.87 -5.91 14.69
N GLY A 320 17.72 -6.20 15.67
CA GLY A 320 18.58 -5.19 16.31
C GLY A 320 17.86 -4.23 17.24
N GLY A 321 16.56 -4.39 17.45
CA GLY A 321 15.70 -3.57 18.31
C GLY A 321 14.70 -2.74 17.53
N ILE A 322 13.42 -2.87 17.90
CA ILE A 322 12.33 -2.15 17.25
C ILE A 322 12.27 -0.69 17.69
N ALA A 323 11.95 0.20 16.76
CA ALA A 323 11.72 1.62 17.04
C ALA A 323 10.43 1.84 17.87
N PRO A 324 10.40 2.79 18.83
CA PRO A 324 9.41 2.84 19.92
C PRO A 324 7.94 2.88 19.52
N ASN A 325 7.60 3.52 18.39
CA ASN A 325 6.22 3.68 17.94
C ASN A 325 5.95 2.98 16.60
N ALA A 326 6.88 2.15 16.14
CA ALA A 326 6.73 1.44 14.88
C ALA A 326 5.60 0.43 14.93
N THR A 327 4.91 0.28 13.81
CA THR A 327 3.95 -0.80 13.56
C THR A 327 4.61 -1.84 12.66
N VAL A 328 4.43 -3.11 12.97
CA VAL A 328 5.06 -4.23 12.26
C VAL A 328 4.06 -4.87 11.30
N MET A 329 4.46 -5.07 10.05
CA MET A 329 3.73 -5.90 9.09
C MET A 329 4.41 -7.26 8.98
N SER A 330 3.75 -8.32 9.49
CA SER A 330 4.35 -9.65 9.60
C SER A 330 4.03 -10.49 8.38
N TRP A 331 5.04 -10.70 7.50
CA TRP A 331 4.89 -11.42 6.23
C TRP A 331 5.55 -12.81 6.22
N ARG A 332 6.66 -12.98 6.97
CA ARG A 332 7.40 -14.26 7.00
C ARG A 332 6.68 -15.38 7.75
N GLY A 333 5.66 -15.02 8.55
CA GLY A 333 4.85 -15.94 9.35
C GLY A 333 4.07 -15.16 10.41
N GLU A 334 3.68 -15.84 11.48
CA GLU A 334 2.96 -15.22 12.59
C GLU A 334 3.90 -14.70 13.69
N GLU A 335 5.13 -15.19 13.72
CA GLU A 335 6.10 -14.96 14.81
C GLU A 335 6.47 -13.48 14.93
N GLY A 336 6.64 -12.79 13.80
CA GLY A 336 6.93 -11.35 13.78
C GLY A 336 5.80 -10.52 14.42
N GLY A 337 4.56 -10.85 14.08
CA GLY A 337 3.38 -10.21 14.68
C GLY A 337 3.24 -10.50 16.17
N ILE A 338 3.47 -11.75 16.59
CA ILE A 338 3.45 -12.15 18.01
C ILE A 338 4.54 -11.40 18.78
N ALA A 339 5.76 -11.34 18.25
CA ALA A 339 6.88 -10.60 18.86
C ALA A 339 6.56 -9.12 19.01
N ALA A 340 6.01 -8.48 17.97
CA ALA A 340 5.61 -7.08 18.00
C ALA A 340 4.57 -6.82 19.11
N VAL A 341 3.49 -7.59 19.14
CA VAL A 341 2.41 -7.40 20.13
C VAL A 341 2.91 -7.68 21.55
N THR A 342 3.75 -8.71 21.73
CA THR A 342 4.33 -9.06 23.04
C THR A 342 5.23 -7.92 23.57
N SER A 343 5.88 -7.18 22.68
CA SER A 343 6.68 -6.00 23.03
C SER A 343 5.88 -4.69 23.08
N GLY A 344 4.56 -4.76 22.96
CA GLY A 344 3.65 -3.60 23.09
C GLY A 344 3.42 -2.80 21.82
N HIS A 345 3.82 -3.32 20.66
CA HIS A 345 3.64 -2.69 19.35
C HIS A 345 2.36 -3.17 18.64
N HIS A 346 1.88 -2.39 17.70
CA HIS A 346 0.83 -2.83 16.78
C HIS A 346 1.40 -3.75 15.71
N ALA A 347 0.59 -4.74 15.30
CA ALA A 347 0.94 -5.63 14.20
C ALA A 347 -0.17 -5.71 13.15
N ILE A 348 0.23 -5.80 11.88
CA ILE A 348 -0.63 -6.12 10.75
C ILE A 348 -0.19 -7.48 10.22
N MET A 349 -1.12 -8.44 10.18
CA MET A 349 -0.82 -9.82 9.79
C MET A 349 -0.98 -10.00 8.29
N THR A 350 0.11 -10.36 7.62
CA THR A 350 0.16 -10.65 6.18
C THR A 350 1.02 -11.89 5.88
N PRO A 351 0.86 -13.01 6.65
CA PRO A 351 1.70 -14.18 6.44
C PRO A 351 1.63 -14.67 4.99
N GLY A 352 2.77 -14.78 4.32
CA GLY A 352 2.85 -15.09 2.90
C GLY A 352 2.18 -16.42 2.53
N ALA A 353 2.21 -17.41 3.44
CA ALA A 353 1.56 -18.71 3.22
C ALA A 353 0.02 -18.62 3.10
N TYR A 354 -0.60 -17.55 3.62
CA TYR A 354 -2.06 -17.41 3.68
C TYR A 354 -2.60 -16.16 2.98
N CYS A 355 -1.79 -15.10 2.91
CA CYS A 355 -2.24 -13.79 2.48
C CYS A 355 -1.69 -13.39 1.10
N TYR A 356 -0.63 -14.02 0.61
CA TYR A 356 -0.06 -13.72 -0.70
C TYR A 356 -0.88 -14.39 -1.80
N LEU A 357 -1.22 -13.61 -2.82
CA LEU A 357 -2.02 -14.05 -3.97
C LEU A 357 -1.15 -14.32 -5.20
N ASP A 358 0.17 -14.26 -5.05
CA ASP A 358 1.18 -14.39 -6.10
C ASP A 358 1.72 -15.82 -6.26
N SER A 359 1.30 -16.74 -5.39
CA SER A 359 1.67 -18.16 -5.47
C SER A 359 0.73 -18.94 -6.39
N TYR A 360 1.25 -20.01 -7.01
CA TYR A 360 0.42 -20.93 -7.77
C TYR A 360 -0.67 -21.55 -6.87
N GLN A 361 -1.93 -21.48 -7.35
CA GLN A 361 -3.07 -22.09 -6.68
C GLN A 361 -3.23 -23.57 -7.06
N ASP A 362 -2.59 -24.00 -8.17
CA ASP A 362 -2.61 -25.36 -8.71
C ASP A 362 -1.29 -25.62 -9.48
N ALA A 363 -1.18 -26.76 -10.14
CA ALA A 363 -0.03 -27.05 -10.98
C ALA A 363 0.21 -25.96 -12.04
N PRO A 364 1.48 -25.66 -12.40
CA PRO A 364 1.80 -24.51 -13.27
C PRO A 364 1.08 -24.51 -14.63
N TYR A 365 0.72 -25.68 -15.16
CA TYR A 365 0.01 -25.81 -16.44
C TYR A 365 -1.50 -25.59 -16.34
N SER A 366 -2.07 -25.62 -15.13
CA SER A 366 -3.48 -25.31 -14.85
C SER A 366 -3.64 -23.95 -14.15
N CYS A 367 -2.54 -23.25 -13.89
CA CYS A 367 -2.55 -22.01 -13.14
C CYS A 367 -3.02 -20.82 -13.99
N LEU A 368 -3.94 -20.05 -13.45
CA LEU A 368 -4.44 -18.80 -14.01
C LEU A 368 -3.45 -17.62 -13.89
N LEU A 369 -2.22 -17.87 -13.46
CA LEU A 369 -1.21 -16.86 -13.11
C LEU A 369 -0.49 -16.20 -14.29
N TYR A 370 -1.08 -16.14 -15.44
CA TYR A 370 -0.63 -15.24 -16.51
C TYR A 370 -0.73 -13.76 -16.11
N THR A 371 -1.35 -13.47 -14.98
CA THR A 371 -1.61 -12.10 -14.51
C THR A 371 -0.80 -11.68 -13.31
N SER A 372 -0.11 -12.60 -12.60
CA SER A 372 0.77 -12.20 -11.50
C SER A 372 2.15 -11.79 -12.04
N PRO A 373 2.62 -10.59 -11.74
CA PRO A 373 3.93 -10.10 -12.14
C PRO A 373 5.06 -10.61 -11.23
N SER A 374 4.76 -11.40 -10.19
CA SER A 374 5.76 -11.81 -9.20
C SER A 374 6.77 -12.81 -9.79
N PRO A 375 8.08 -12.60 -9.52
CA PRO A 375 9.12 -13.54 -9.97
C PRO A 375 9.06 -14.89 -9.25
N ARG A 376 8.37 -14.99 -8.12
CA ARG A 376 8.14 -16.25 -7.41
C ARG A 376 7.22 -17.20 -8.17
N ASP A 377 6.44 -16.69 -9.09
CA ASP A 377 5.50 -17.44 -9.93
C ASP A 377 6.19 -18.28 -11.02
N CYS A 378 7.51 -18.20 -11.11
CA CYS A 378 8.28 -18.74 -12.22
C CYS A 378 9.40 -19.68 -11.79
N SER A 379 9.49 -20.03 -10.53
CA SER A 379 10.53 -20.95 -10.01
C SER A 379 10.08 -22.41 -10.03
#